data_d1eaa568189f70a3d0166d5342df1a20
#
_entry.id   d1eaa568189f70a3d0166d5342df1a20
#
_cell.length_a   1.000
_cell.length_b   1.000
_cell.length_c   1.000
_cell.angle_alpha   90.00
_cell.angle_beta   90.00
_cell.angle_gamma   90.00
#
_symmetry.space_group_name_H-M   'P 1'
#
loop_
_entity.id
_entity.type
_entity.pdbx_description
1 polymer ?
#
loop_
_entity_poly.entity_id
_entity_poly.type
_entity_poly.pdbx_seq_one_letter_code
_entity_poly.pdbx_strand_id
1 'polypeptide(L)'
;MPDPAVPFDSIVALLQALVRTPSRAGSDAPTPVVRCMQDWLGARGLASRLLRGADGEMLGLCAEVAGTRPDGPWTVLDATLDTAGFGDAATWTGSSTTDARIADGWLHGRGSADSKGGAALFAHLLEDFGRERDRFAGRLGVLFDLDEHSGRFGGARAFFDHPHDGTPPPRPDGVLIGYPGMERIVTGGRGFLRARLGVHGIAAHSGATRRRGLNAITRATALVQALEAAPLPGPDPAFGLAPRLTLTGIEAGDGGYSQVPDRCELRVDLRLTPDFTDAQARDWMRRTVDRLDAGCASGAATTIAWTAGWPAYRVPDANPMVAALRAASRAELGRALPTGVAGPSNIGNYLHGLGVPALCGFGLRGENIHAADERIALDSIGPVYRIYRDALRRLHRPASPAQLAMAATP
;
A
#
# COMPACT_ATOMS: atom_id res chain seq x y z
N MET A 1 -21.36 1.30 31.04
CA MET A 1 -21.77 0.03 30.42
C MET A 1 -20.50 -0.77 30.17
N PRO A 2 -20.50 -2.10 30.33
CA PRO A 2 -19.35 -2.90 30.00
C PRO A 2 -18.97 -2.66 28.52
N ASP A 3 -17.68 -2.65 28.25
CA ASP A 3 -17.16 -2.51 26.88
C ASP A 3 -17.66 -3.71 26.06
N PRO A 4 -18.27 -3.53 24.87
CA PRO A 4 -18.77 -4.64 24.07
C PRO A 4 -17.63 -5.61 23.75
N ALA A 5 -17.89 -6.90 23.89
CA ALA A 5 -16.94 -7.93 23.58
C ALA A 5 -16.46 -7.84 22.12
N VAL A 6 -15.21 -8.20 21.86
CA VAL A 6 -14.68 -8.31 20.49
C VAL A 6 -15.53 -9.32 19.73
N PRO A 7 -16.07 -8.99 18.53
CA PRO A 7 -16.87 -9.92 17.74
C PRO A 7 -15.99 -10.92 16.98
N PHE A 8 -15.16 -11.67 17.73
CA PHE A 8 -14.08 -12.51 17.21
C PHE A 8 -14.54 -13.50 16.14
N ASP A 9 -15.58 -14.30 16.44
CA ASP A 9 -16.07 -15.32 15.51
C ASP A 9 -16.61 -14.71 14.22
N SER A 10 -17.27 -13.55 14.32
CA SER A 10 -17.79 -12.83 13.16
C SER A 10 -16.68 -12.25 12.29
N ILE A 11 -15.61 -11.71 12.91
CA ILE A 11 -14.41 -11.23 12.19
C ILE A 11 -13.76 -12.39 11.44
N VAL A 12 -13.55 -13.52 12.12
CA VAL A 12 -12.96 -14.73 11.51
C VAL A 12 -13.82 -15.25 10.37
N ALA A 13 -15.15 -15.30 10.55
CA ALA A 13 -16.07 -15.77 9.50
C ALA A 13 -16.04 -14.88 8.26
N LEU A 14 -16.04 -13.55 8.43
CA LEU A 14 -15.93 -12.63 7.29
C LEU A 14 -14.56 -12.78 6.61
N LEU A 15 -13.47 -12.85 7.38
CA LEU A 15 -12.14 -13.04 6.82
C LEU A 15 -12.04 -14.34 6.02
N GLN A 16 -12.59 -15.44 6.53
CA GLN A 16 -12.63 -16.71 5.79
C GLN A 16 -13.40 -16.58 4.48
N ALA A 17 -14.55 -15.88 4.48
CA ALA A 17 -15.35 -15.65 3.28
C ALA A 17 -14.54 -14.83 2.24
N LEU A 18 -13.86 -13.77 2.67
CA LEU A 18 -13.02 -12.95 1.80
C LEU A 18 -11.83 -13.73 1.23
N VAL A 19 -11.13 -14.54 2.05
CA VAL A 19 -9.98 -15.34 1.61
C VAL A 19 -10.40 -16.42 0.61
N ARG A 20 -11.56 -17.06 0.83
CA ARG A 20 -12.14 -18.04 -0.10
C ARG A 20 -12.60 -17.43 -1.42
N THR A 21 -12.65 -16.12 -1.53
CA THR A 21 -12.99 -15.41 -2.76
C THR A 21 -11.71 -14.86 -3.40
N PRO A 22 -11.16 -15.53 -4.45
CA PRO A 22 -9.95 -15.08 -5.14
C PRO A 22 -10.12 -13.68 -5.72
N SER A 23 -9.07 -12.87 -5.60
CA SER A 23 -9.09 -11.46 -6.05
C SER A 23 -7.69 -10.95 -6.40
N ARG A 24 -6.89 -11.77 -7.10
CA ARG A 24 -5.53 -11.41 -7.53
C ARG A 24 -5.58 -10.25 -8.51
N ALA A 25 -4.80 -9.21 -8.25
CA ALA A 25 -4.69 -8.05 -9.11
C ALA A 25 -4.37 -8.46 -10.56
N GLY A 26 -5.19 -8.00 -11.52
CA GLY A 26 -5.01 -8.27 -12.93
C GLY A 26 -5.26 -9.72 -13.38
N SER A 27 -5.72 -10.62 -12.49
CA SER A 27 -5.95 -12.04 -12.83
C SER A 27 -7.35 -12.51 -12.52
N ASP A 28 -7.95 -12.08 -11.43
CA ASP A 28 -9.29 -12.51 -11.02
C ASP A 28 -10.33 -11.42 -11.27
N ALA A 29 -11.59 -11.80 -11.46
CA ALA A 29 -12.68 -10.86 -11.54
C ALA A 29 -12.89 -10.17 -10.16
N PRO A 30 -12.94 -8.84 -10.09
CA PRO A 30 -13.03 -8.09 -8.82
C PRO A 30 -14.42 -8.18 -8.17
N THR A 31 -15.48 -8.38 -8.97
CA THR A 31 -16.87 -8.32 -8.53
C THR A 31 -17.22 -9.29 -7.38
N PRO A 32 -16.76 -10.55 -7.35
CA PRO A 32 -17.13 -11.48 -6.28
C PRO A 32 -16.68 -11.02 -4.89
N VAL A 33 -15.45 -10.55 -4.74
CA VAL A 33 -14.92 -10.12 -3.43
C VAL A 33 -15.57 -8.82 -2.96
N VAL A 34 -15.87 -7.89 -3.89
CA VAL A 34 -16.59 -6.66 -3.58
C VAL A 34 -18.02 -6.98 -3.13
N ARG A 35 -18.71 -7.89 -3.82
CA ARG A 35 -20.06 -8.34 -3.39
C ARG A 35 -20.05 -9.02 -2.03
N CYS A 36 -19.09 -9.89 -1.76
CA CYS A 36 -18.93 -10.50 -0.44
C CYS A 36 -18.92 -9.46 0.69
N MET A 37 -18.14 -8.39 0.52
CA MET A 37 -18.09 -7.29 1.49
C MET A 37 -19.38 -6.47 1.48
N GLN A 38 -19.95 -6.17 0.32
CA GLN A 38 -21.19 -5.41 0.18
C GLN A 38 -22.37 -6.10 0.87
N ASP A 39 -22.51 -7.40 0.65
CA ASP A 39 -23.58 -8.23 1.24
C ASP A 39 -23.43 -8.29 2.77
N TRP A 40 -22.18 -8.39 3.26
CA TRP A 40 -21.90 -8.37 4.69
C TRP A 40 -22.31 -7.04 5.35
N LEU A 41 -21.97 -5.91 4.72
CA LEU A 41 -22.36 -4.56 5.18
C LEU A 41 -23.89 -4.38 5.13
N GLY A 42 -24.52 -4.76 4.01
CA GLY A 42 -25.96 -4.67 3.80
C GLY A 42 -26.76 -5.46 4.83
N ALA A 43 -26.33 -6.67 5.18
CA ALA A 43 -26.96 -7.50 6.22
C ALA A 43 -26.94 -6.84 7.61
N ARG A 44 -26.10 -5.82 7.81
CA ARG A 44 -25.97 -5.05 9.06
C ARG A 44 -26.57 -3.64 8.97
N GLY A 45 -27.27 -3.34 7.87
CA GLY A 45 -27.88 -2.03 7.65
C GLY A 45 -26.88 -0.91 7.34
N LEU A 46 -25.64 -1.27 6.96
CA LEU A 46 -24.61 -0.31 6.56
C LEU A 46 -24.69 -0.10 5.04
N ALA A 47 -25.19 1.05 4.63
CA ALA A 47 -25.23 1.42 3.21
C ALA A 47 -23.81 1.59 2.66
N SER A 48 -23.56 1.02 1.48
CA SER A 48 -22.28 1.13 0.80
C SER A 48 -22.44 1.64 -0.64
N ARG A 49 -21.40 2.31 -1.14
CA ARG A 49 -21.33 2.82 -2.50
C ARG A 49 -20.19 2.11 -3.24
N LEU A 50 -20.48 1.62 -4.43
CA LEU A 50 -19.47 0.99 -5.30
C LEU A 50 -18.57 2.06 -5.93
N LEU A 51 -17.30 1.77 -6.02
CA LEU A 51 -16.29 2.58 -6.70
C LEU A 51 -16.02 1.96 -8.08
N ARG A 52 -16.06 2.81 -9.10
CA ARG A 52 -15.85 2.39 -10.49
C ARG A 52 -14.85 3.30 -11.19
N GLY A 53 -14.07 2.73 -12.08
CA GLY A 53 -13.22 3.46 -13.02
C GLY A 53 -14.04 4.14 -14.12
N ALA A 54 -13.37 4.95 -14.94
CA ALA A 54 -14.00 5.68 -16.05
C ALA A 54 -14.63 4.76 -17.11
N ASP A 55 -14.11 3.54 -17.26
CA ASP A 55 -14.61 2.48 -18.14
C ASP A 55 -15.67 1.58 -17.50
N GLY A 56 -16.09 1.89 -16.25
CA GLY A 56 -17.04 1.08 -15.48
C GLY A 56 -16.41 -0.09 -14.72
N GLU A 57 -15.09 -0.26 -14.78
CA GLU A 57 -14.36 -1.27 -14.01
C GLU A 57 -14.66 -1.17 -12.52
N MET A 58 -14.82 -2.31 -11.85
CA MET A 58 -15.05 -2.36 -10.41
C MET A 58 -13.72 -2.13 -9.68
N LEU A 59 -13.65 -1.05 -8.89
CA LEU A 59 -12.46 -0.64 -8.15
C LEU A 59 -12.60 -0.70 -6.63
N GLY A 60 -13.74 -1.17 -6.13
CA GLY A 60 -13.98 -1.34 -4.70
C GLY A 60 -15.32 -0.82 -4.23
N LEU A 61 -15.42 -0.57 -2.94
CA LEU A 61 -16.60 0.04 -2.31
C LEU A 61 -16.19 0.88 -1.09
N CYS A 62 -17.06 1.82 -0.72
CA CYS A 62 -16.93 2.58 0.52
C CYS A 62 -18.26 2.61 1.28
N ALA A 63 -18.17 2.79 2.58
CA ALA A 63 -19.32 3.01 3.47
C ALA A 63 -18.94 4.00 4.56
N GLU A 64 -19.92 4.69 5.14
CA GLU A 64 -19.69 5.70 6.15
C GLU A 64 -20.78 5.71 7.21
N VAL A 65 -20.40 6.00 8.44
CA VAL A 65 -21.31 6.31 9.54
C VAL A 65 -20.96 7.67 10.12
N ALA A 66 -22.00 8.49 10.36
CA ALA A 66 -21.85 9.78 10.99
C ALA A 66 -22.33 9.71 12.44
N GLY A 67 -21.59 10.35 13.34
CA GLY A 67 -22.03 10.62 14.69
C GLY A 67 -23.20 11.62 14.71
N THR A 68 -23.86 11.73 15.84
CA THR A 68 -24.97 12.71 16.01
C THR A 68 -24.44 14.14 16.13
N ARG A 69 -23.16 14.33 16.30
CA ARG A 69 -22.50 15.63 16.35
C ARG A 69 -21.64 15.79 15.09
N PRO A 70 -21.97 16.72 14.19
CA PRO A 70 -21.25 16.91 12.94
C PRO A 70 -19.83 17.49 13.14
N ASP A 71 -19.64 18.25 14.23
CA ASP A 71 -18.36 18.94 14.52
C ASP A 71 -17.34 17.95 15.11
N GLY A 72 -16.62 17.26 14.24
CA GLY A 72 -15.61 16.29 14.63
C GLY A 72 -14.83 15.80 13.42
N PRO A 73 -13.78 14.99 13.64
CA PRO A 73 -12.92 14.56 12.57
C PRO A 73 -13.64 13.60 11.61
N TRP A 74 -13.15 13.58 10.40
CA TRP A 74 -13.46 12.53 9.44
C TRP A 74 -12.26 11.59 9.29
N THR A 75 -12.41 10.38 9.76
CA THR A 75 -11.38 9.33 9.63
C THR A 75 -11.86 8.27 8.64
N VAL A 76 -10.97 7.82 7.76
CA VAL A 76 -11.21 6.69 6.85
C VAL A 76 -10.32 5.52 7.25
N LEU A 77 -10.90 4.33 7.33
CA LEU A 77 -10.21 3.06 7.49
C LEU A 77 -10.11 2.42 6.11
N ASP A 78 -8.91 2.25 5.61
CA ASP A 78 -8.63 1.74 4.28
C ASP A 78 -8.02 0.34 4.33
N ALA A 79 -8.54 -0.59 3.54
CA ALA A 79 -7.95 -1.93 3.40
C ALA A 79 -8.26 -2.52 2.03
N THR A 80 -7.23 -3.05 1.36
CA THR A 80 -7.42 -3.61 0.04
C THR A 80 -8.10 -4.99 0.05
N LEU A 81 -8.94 -5.21 -0.94
CA LEU A 81 -9.59 -6.51 -1.20
C LEU A 81 -8.90 -7.31 -2.31
N ASP A 82 -8.06 -6.67 -3.13
CA ASP A 82 -7.23 -7.41 -4.08
C ASP A 82 -6.00 -8.01 -3.39
N THR A 83 -5.34 -8.94 -4.05
CA THR A 83 -4.19 -9.66 -3.50
C THR A 83 -3.07 -9.78 -4.52
N ALA A 84 -1.87 -10.04 -4.03
CA ALA A 84 -0.77 -10.51 -4.85
C ALA A 84 -1.09 -11.87 -5.52
N GLY A 85 -0.33 -12.24 -6.53
CA GLY A 85 -0.41 -13.55 -7.18
C GLY A 85 -0.13 -14.70 -6.21
N PHE A 86 -0.63 -15.91 -6.54
CA PHE A 86 -0.40 -17.08 -5.68
C PHE A 86 1.04 -17.61 -5.72
N GLY A 87 1.81 -17.24 -6.74
CA GLY A 87 3.09 -17.88 -7.00
C GLY A 87 2.91 -19.32 -7.49
N ASP A 88 3.95 -20.16 -7.29
CA ASP A 88 3.87 -21.58 -7.61
C ASP A 88 3.04 -22.31 -6.53
N ALA A 89 1.93 -22.94 -6.96
CA ALA A 89 1.03 -23.68 -6.06
C ALA A 89 1.75 -24.84 -5.32
N ALA A 90 2.80 -25.40 -5.90
CA ALA A 90 3.59 -26.47 -5.28
C ALA A 90 4.38 -26.00 -4.04
N THR A 91 4.58 -24.70 -3.88
CA THR A 91 5.27 -24.13 -2.72
C THR A 91 4.35 -23.91 -1.50
N TRP A 92 3.03 -24.04 -1.67
CA TRP A 92 2.07 -23.97 -0.58
C TRP A 92 2.01 -25.32 0.14
N THR A 93 2.55 -25.39 1.33
CA THR A 93 2.68 -26.63 2.10
C THR A 93 1.73 -26.71 3.29
N GLY A 94 1.34 -25.58 3.88
CA GLY A 94 0.46 -25.53 5.05
C GLY A 94 -1.02 -25.51 4.73
N SER A 95 -1.40 -25.07 3.51
CA SER A 95 -2.80 -24.93 3.06
C SER A 95 -2.87 -24.77 1.55
N SER A 96 -4.07 -24.80 0.98
CA SER A 96 -4.27 -24.27 -0.38
C SER A 96 -4.32 -22.74 -0.35
N THR A 97 -4.17 -22.12 -1.52
CA THR A 97 -4.07 -20.66 -1.64
C THR A 97 -5.30 -19.90 -1.13
N THR A 98 -6.47 -20.55 -1.09
CA THR A 98 -7.78 -19.92 -0.81
C THR A 98 -8.72 -20.71 0.09
N ASP A 99 -8.29 -21.79 0.73
CA ASP A 99 -9.18 -22.60 1.58
C ASP A 99 -9.53 -21.92 2.91
N ALA A 100 -8.79 -20.88 3.28
CA ALA A 100 -8.96 -20.15 4.55
C ALA A 100 -8.94 -21.11 5.76
N ARG A 101 -8.02 -22.06 5.73
CA ARG A 101 -7.88 -23.09 6.78
C ARG A 101 -7.44 -22.46 8.08
N ILE A 102 -8.07 -22.87 9.18
CA ILE A 102 -7.60 -22.57 10.53
C ILE A 102 -6.84 -23.78 11.07
N ALA A 103 -5.58 -23.56 11.45
CA ALA A 103 -4.73 -24.56 12.09
C ALA A 103 -3.74 -23.89 13.03
N ASP A 104 -3.50 -24.50 14.19
CA ASP A 104 -2.48 -24.07 15.19
C ASP A 104 -2.58 -22.57 15.57
N GLY A 105 -3.80 -22.02 15.64
CA GLY A 105 -4.03 -20.61 15.97
C GLY A 105 -3.83 -19.64 14.83
N TRP A 106 -3.65 -20.13 13.59
CA TRP A 106 -3.47 -19.32 12.38
C TRP A 106 -4.61 -19.54 11.37
N LEU A 107 -4.96 -18.47 10.66
CA LEU A 107 -5.79 -18.54 9.46
C LEU A 107 -4.89 -18.38 8.26
N HIS A 108 -4.89 -19.39 7.39
CA HIS A 108 -4.04 -19.49 6.21
C HIS A 108 -4.79 -19.09 4.94
N GLY A 109 -4.06 -18.55 3.98
CA GLY A 109 -4.53 -18.26 2.63
C GLY A 109 -4.08 -16.89 2.12
N ARG A 110 -4.01 -16.73 0.80
CA ARG A 110 -3.60 -15.48 0.15
C ARG A 110 -4.55 -14.34 0.50
N GLY A 111 -3.97 -13.20 0.92
CA GLY A 111 -4.72 -12.02 1.36
C GLY A 111 -5.17 -12.08 2.81
N SER A 112 -4.93 -13.17 3.54
CA SER A 112 -5.27 -13.22 4.97
C SER A 112 -4.56 -12.14 5.78
N ALA A 113 -3.29 -11.89 5.48
CA ALA A 113 -2.49 -10.84 6.10
C ALA A 113 -2.58 -9.52 5.30
N ASP A 114 -2.48 -9.57 3.97
CA ASP A 114 -2.41 -8.39 3.12
C ASP A 114 -3.58 -8.31 2.11
N SER A 115 -4.69 -7.58 2.44
CA SER A 115 -5.02 -7.06 3.78
C SER A 115 -6.49 -7.34 4.12
N LYS A 116 -7.05 -8.50 3.67
CA LYS A 116 -8.45 -8.90 3.96
C LYS A 116 -8.70 -9.04 5.46
N GLY A 117 -7.65 -9.35 6.25
CA GLY A 117 -7.73 -9.33 7.71
C GLY A 117 -8.04 -7.93 8.26
N GLY A 118 -7.37 -6.92 7.73
CA GLY A 118 -7.64 -5.52 8.02
C GLY A 118 -9.05 -5.12 7.58
N ALA A 119 -9.48 -5.54 6.38
CA ALA A 119 -10.81 -5.27 5.86
C ALA A 119 -11.92 -5.86 6.75
N ALA A 120 -11.78 -7.12 7.18
CA ALA A 120 -12.75 -7.75 8.08
C ALA A 120 -12.82 -7.03 9.42
N LEU A 121 -11.69 -6.61 9.97
CA LEU A 121 -11.62 -5.87 11.23
C LEU A 121 -12.26 -4.48 11.11
N PHE A 122 -11.98 -3.75 10.03
CA PHE A 122 -12.49 -2.41 9.80
C PHE A 122 -13.99 -2.38 9.52
N ALA A 123 -14.53 -3.39 8.84
CA ALA A 123 -15.97 -3.55 8.65
C ALA A 123 -16.71 -3.65 10.00
N HIS A 124 -16.18 -4.42 10.96
CA HIS A 124 -16.77 -4.55 12.30
C HIS A 124 -16.59 -3.29 13.14
N LEU A 125 -15.50 -2.55 13.00
CA LEU A 125 -15.34 -1.24 13.65
C LEU A 125 -16.38 -0.23 13.14
N LEU A 126 -16.64 -0.22 11.83
CA LEU A 126 -17.70 0.62 11.26
C LEU A 126 -19.08 0.26 11.83
N GLU A 127 -19.38 -1.05 11.97
CA GLU A 127 -20.62 -1.53 12.58
C GLU A 127 -20.76 -1.07 14.02
N ASP A 128 -19.70 -1.19 14.85
CA ASP A 128 -19.70 -0.73 16.24
C ASP A 128 -19.98 0.77 16.33
N PHE A 129 -19.33 1.57 15.51
CA PHE A 129 -19.56 3.01 15.45
C PHE A 129 -20.97 3.35 14.96
N GLY A 130 -21.51 2.58 14.03
CA GLY A 130 -22.89 2.72 13.58
C GLY A 130 -23.92 2.49 14.70
N ARG A 131 -23.63 1.58 15.64
CA ARG A 131 -24.46 1.32 16.83
C ARG A 131 -24.29 2.36 17.93
N GLU A 132 -23.16 3.06 18.00
CA GLU A 132 -22.81 4.02 19.06
C GLU A 132 -22.80 5.48 18.56
N ARG A 133 -23.59 5.82 17.53
CA ARG A 133 -23.58 7.12 16.84
C ARG A 133 -23.75 8.33 17.77
N ASP A 134 -24.41 8.15 18.89
CA ASP A 134 -24.65 9.18 19.92
C ASP A 134 -23.39 9.48 20.78
N ARG A 135 -22.36 8.65 20.70
CA ARG A 135 -21.16 8.72 21.55
C ARG A 135 -19.95 9.34 20.86
N PHE A 136 -20.01 9.57 19.57
CA PHE A 136 -18.88 10.15 18.85
C PHE A 136 -19.27 11.36 18.01
N ALA A 137 -18.28 12.20 17.68
CA ALA A 137 -18.40 13.35 16.81
C ALA A 137 -17.73 13.08 15.46
N GLY A 138 -18.21 13.76 14.42
CA GLY A 138 -17.66 13.64 13.07
C GLY A 138 -18.11 12.37 12.33
N ARG A 139 -17.25 11.80 11.51
CA ARG A 139 -17.57 10.69 10.61
C ARG A 139 -16.48 9.62 10.60
N LEU A 140 -16.89 8.36 10.56
CA LEU A 140 -16.01 7.23 10.31
C LEU A 140 -16.40 6.59 8.99
N GLY A 141 -15.46 6.50 8.05
CA GLY A 141 -15.63 5.82 6.77
C GLY A 141 -14.76 4.57 6.70
N VAL A 142 -15.15 3.64 5.83
CA VAL A 142 -14.29 2.56 5.33
C VAL A 142 -14.14 2.70 3.83
N LEU A 143 -12.95 2.41 3.35
CA LEU A 143 -12.60 2.26 1.94
C LEU A 143 -12.05 0.84 1.75
N PHE A 144 -12.79 0.01 1.02
CA PHE A 144 -12.34 -1.31 0.63
C PHE A 144 -12.01 -1.25 -0.85
N ASP A 145 -10.74 -1.00 -1.12
CA ASP A 145 -10.26 -0.69 -2.44
C ASP A 145 -9.71 -1.91 -3.20
N LEU A 146 -9.44 -1.72 -4.47
CA LEU A 146 -8.82 -2.66 -5.39
C LEU A 146 -7.72 -1.95 -6.21
N ASP A 147 -6.94 -2.73 -6.93
CA ASP A 147 -5.81 -2.26 -7.76
C ASP A 147 -4.66 -1.65 -6.94
N GLU A 148 -4.57 -2.06 -5.66
CA GLU A 148 -3.47 -1.69 -4.77
C GLU A 148 -2.18 -2.41 -5.18
N HIS A 149 -2.25 -3.74 -5.34
CA HIS A 149 -1.09 -4.58 -5.65
C HIS A 149 -0.46 -4.29 -7.02
N SER A 150 -1.17 -3.62 -7.92
CA SER A 150 -0.58 -3.10 -9.16
C SER A 150 0.31 -1.87 -8.93
N GLY A 151 0.15 -1.18 -7.79
CA GLY A 151 0.77 0.11 -7.47
C GLY A 151 0.12 1.31 -8.16
N ARG A 152 -1.02 1.14 -8.86
CA ARG A 152 -1.78 2.24 -9.49
C ARG A 152 -2.77 2.88 -8.53
N PHE A 153 -3.18 2.14 -7.48
CA PHE A 153 -4.12 2.58 -6.45
C PHE A 153 -5.48 3.00 -7.02
N GLY A 154 -6.00 2.20 -7.97
CA GLY A 154 -7.21 2.53 -8.72
C GLY A 154 -8.42 2.80 -7.83
N GLY A 155 -8.67 1.97 -6.81
CA GLY A 155 -9.77 2.13 -5.87
C GLY A 155 -9.63 3.36 -4.99
N ALA A 156 -8.45 3.60 -4.43
CA ALA A 156 -8.17 4.81 -3.67
C ALA A 156 -8.34 6.07 -4.54
N ARG A 157 -7.84 6.06 -5.78
CA ARG A 157 -8.01 7.18 -6.72
C ARG A 157 -9.48 7.39 -7.10
N ALA A 158 -10.25 6.33 -7.32
CA ALA A 158 -11.69 6.46 -7.58
C ALA A 158 -12.44 7.10 -6.42
N PHE A 159 -11.95 6.95 -5.18
CA PHE A 159 -12.52 7.60 -4.00
C PHE A 159 -12.01 9.04 -3.81
N PHE A 160 -10.70 9.29 -3.91
CA PHE A 160 -10.09 10.56 -3.54
C PHE A 160 -9.94 11.57 -4.69
N ASP A 161 -9.90 11.16 -5.96
CA ASP A 161 -9.70 12.06 -7.10
C ASP A 161 -11.01 12.60 -7.67
N HIS A 162 -12.14 11.92 -7.41
CA HIS A 162 -13.41 12.26 -8.06
C HIS A 162 -14.44 12.87 -7.08
N PRO A 163 -15.20 13.88 -7.52
CA PRO A 163 -16.35 14.37 -6.77
C PRO A 163 -17.43 13.27 -6.68
N HIS A 164 -18.13 13.23 -5.57
CA HIS A 164 -19.21 12.28 -5.33
C HIS A 164 -20.52 13.03 -5.11
N ASP A 165 -21.55 12.71 -5.88
CA ASP A 165 -22.90 13.30 -5.74
C ASP A 165 -22.89 14.84 -5.69
N GLY A 166 -22.01 15.47 -6.50
CA GLY A 166 -21.86 16.93 -6.55
C GLY A 166 -21.05 17.55 -5.41
N THR A 167 -20.51 16.73 -4.50
CA THR A 167 -19.57 17.19 -3.45
C THR A 167 -18.12 17.16 -3.96
N PRO A 168 -17.22 18.05 -3.46
CA PRO A 168 -15.80 18.00 -3.79
C PRO A 168 -15.17 16.66 -3.48
N PRO A 169 -14.04 16.30 -4.11
CA PRO A 169 -13.29 15.11 -3.80
C PRO A 169 -13.00 15.00 -2.29
N PRO A 170 -13.14 13.80 -1.68
CA PRO A 170 -13.01 13.63 -0.24
C PRO A 170 -11.61 14.01 0.28
N ARG A 171 -11.58 14.72 1.40
CA ARG A 171 -10.34 15.07 2.11
C ARG A 171 -10.53 14.80 3.61
N PRO A 172 -10.45 13.52 4.06
CA PRO A 172 -10.55 13.20 5.47
C PRO A 172 -9.37 13.79 6.26
N ASP A 173 -9.56 13.98 7.56
CA ASP A 173 -8.52 14.44 8.48
C ASP A 173 -7.41 13.39 8.66
N GLY A 174 -7.70 12.14 8.33
CA GLY A 174 -6.72 11.08 8.29
C GLY A 174 -7.23 9.74 7.79
N VAL A 175 -6.28 8.90 7.36
CA VAL A 175 -6.53 7.53 6.90
C VAL A 175 -5.71 6.55 7.72
N LEU A 176 -6.34 5.47 8.18
CA LEU A 176 -5.67 4.33 8.81
C LEU A 176 -5.74 3.15 7.85
N ILE A 177 -4.59 2.65 7.40
CA ILE A 177 -4.49 1.57 6.43
C ILE A 177 -4.32 0.24 7.16
N GLY A 178 -5.12 -0.76 6.83
CA GLY A 178 -5.24 -2.04 7.52
C GLY A 178 -4.18 -3.08 7.17
N TYR A 179 -2.94 -2.66 6.88
CA TYR A 179 -1.84 -3.59 6.65
C TYR A 179 -1.43 -4.32 7.93
N PRO A 180 -0.85 -5.53 7.80
CA PRO A 180 -0.41 -6.32 8.94
C PRO A 180 0.78 -5.69 9.67
N GLY A 181 0.96 -6.09 10.92
CA GLY A 181 2.09 -5.69 11.75
C GLY A 181 1.67 -5.10 13.09
N MET A 182 1.95 -5.81 14.18
CA MET A 182 1.54 -5.45 15.54
C MET A 182 2.65 -4.79 16.37
N GLU A 183 3.88 -4.72 15.82
CA GLU A 183 5.07 -4.34 16.60
C GLU A 183 5.30 -2.83 16.68
N ARG A 184 4.75 -2.06 15.73
CA ARG A 184 4.96 -0.61 15.61
C ARG A 184 3.81 0.05 14.86
N ILE A 185 3.68 1.36 15.03
CA ILE A 185 2.82 2.21 14.20
C ILE A 185 3.64 2.70 13.01
N VAL A 186 3.27 2.29 11.80
CA VAL A 186 3.98 2.72 10.58
C VAL A 186 3.44 4.08 10.15
N THR A 187 4.28 5.12 10.31
CA THR A 187 3.91 6.52 10.05
C THR A 187 4.37 7.03 8.69
N GLY A 188 5.00 6.19 7.89
CA GLY A 188 5.50 6.59 6.57
C GLY A 188 5.96 5.42 5.73
N GLY A 189 6.35 5.71 4.49
CA GLY A 189 6.85 4.71 3.56
C GLY A 189 7.85 5.31 2.56
N ARG A 190 8.79 4.49 2.10
CA ARG A 190 9.62 4.88 0.96
C ARG A 190 8.73 5.08 -0.27
N GLY A 191 9.07 6.11 -1.05
CA GLY A 191 8.54 6.25 -2.40
C GLY A 191 9.18 5.25 -3.37
N PHE A 192 8.77 5.33 -4.61
CA PHE A 192 9.46 4.63 -5.70
C PHE A 192 9.44 5.45 -6.98
N LEU A 193 10.40 5.17 -7.83
CA LEU A 193 10.48 5.65 -9.20
C LEU A 193 10.91 4.48 -10.08
N ARG A 194 10.11 4.17 -11.10
CA ARG A 194 10.36 3.08 -12.04
C ARG A 194 10.70 3.61 -13.42
N ALA A 195 11.65 2.95 -14.07
CA ALA A 195 12.06 3.30 -15.41
C ALA A 195 12.38 2.06 -16.26
N ARG A 196 12.25 2.23 -17.59
CA ARG A 196 12.84 1.36 -18.58
C ARG A 196 13.99 2.10 -19.24
N LEU A 197 15.15 1.46 -19.26
CA LEU A 197 16.35 2.01 -19.91
C LEU A 197 16.58 1.24 -21.21
N GLY A 198 16.38 1.90 -22.35
CA GLY A 198 16.66 1.33 -23.66
C GLY A 198 18.12 1.59 -24.05
N VAL A 199 18.96 0.59 -23.94
CA VAL A 199 20.37 0.65 -24.32
C VAL A 199 20.50 0.25 -25.78
N HIS A 200 21.03 1.17 -26.60
CA HIS A 200 21.16 0.98 -28.04
C HIS A 200 22.59 0.57 -28.43
N GLY A 201 22.69 -0.25 -29.45
CA GLY A 201 23.93 -0.71 -30.07
C GLY A 201 23.87 -0.55 -31.58
N ILE A 202 24.67 -1.32 -32.28
CA ILE A 202 24.71 -1.39 -33.75
C ILE A 202 24.77 -2.86 -34.13
N ALA A 203 23.77 -3.35 -34.86
CA ALA A 203 23.72 -4.71 -35.34
C ALA A 203 24.86 -5.03 -36.32
N ALA A 204 25.37 -6.23 -36.23
CA ALA A 204 26.36 -6.76 -37.17
C ALA A 204 26.32 -8.30 -37.09
N HIS A 205 26.89 -8.97 -38.09
CA HIS A 205 27.12 -10.43 -38.00
C HIS A 205 28.13 -10.70 -36.89
N SER A 206 27.86 -11.65 -35.98
CA SER A 206 28.72 -11.95 -34.82
C SER A 206 30.16 -12.35 -35.20
N GLY A 207 30.37 -12.97 -36.39
CA GLY A 207 31.68 -13.29 -36.97
C GLY A 207 32.28 -12.21 -37.88
N ALA A 208 31.72 -10.98 -37.94
CA ALA A 208 32.25 -9.95 -38.86
C ALA A 208 33.63 -9.46 -38.45
N THR A 209 34.52 -9.35 -39.43
CA THR A 209 35.92 -8.92 -39.22
C THR A 209 36.11 -7.41 -39.38
N ARG A 210 35.33 -6.75 -40.26
CA ARG A 210 35.48 -5.33 -40.57
C ARG A 210 34.48 -4.44 -39.85
N ARG A 211 33.19 -4.83 -39.77
CA ARG A 211 32.16 -4.12 -39.03
C ARG A 211 31.72 -4.97 -37.85
N ARG A 212 32.34 -4.77 -36.71
CA ARG A 212 32.07 -5.58 -35.50
C ARG A 212 30.74 -5.25 -34.80
N GLY A 213 30.06 -4.19 -35.20
CA GLY A 213 28.87 -3.70 -34.51
C GLY A 213 29.21 -3.09 -33.14
N LEU A 214 28.14 -2.79 -32.40
CA LEU A 214 28.21 -2.36 -31.01
C LEU A 214 27.20 -3.18 -30.21
N ASN A 215 27.68 -4.04 -29.33
CA ASN A 215 26.83 -4.96 -28.61
C ASN A 215 26.07 -4.24 -27.47
N ALA A 216 24.74 -4.18 -27.58
CA ALA A 216 23.86 -3.57 -26.59
C ALA A 216 23.89 -4.30 -25.23
N ILE A 217 24.08 -5.63 -25.21
CA ILE A 217 24.23 -6.40 -23.96
C ILE A 217 25.50 -5.96 -23.21
N THR A 218 26.61 -5.84 -23.87
CA THR A 218 27.87 -5.39 -23.24
C THR A 218 27.72 -3.98 -22.68
N ARG A 219 27.06 -3.08 -23.43
CA ARG A 219 26.75 -1.72 -22.92
C ARG A 219 25.81 -1.73 -21.73
N ALA A 220 24.75 -2.54 -21.78
CA ALA A 220 23.81 -2.69 -20.69
C ALA A 220 24.49 -3.24 -19.42
N THR A 221 25.40 -4.19 -19.54
CA THR A 221 26.22 -4.70 -18.43
C THR A 221 27.06 -3.58 -17.80
N ALA A 222 27.70 -2.75 -18.63
CA ALA A 222 28.45 -1.61 -18.12
C ALA A 222 27.54 -0.57 -17.42
N LEU A 223 26.32 -0.34 -17.94
CA LEU A 223 25.34 0.54 -17.31
C LEU A 223 24.86 -0.03 -15.96
N VAL A 224 24.60 -1.33 -15.87
CA VAL A 224 24.26 -2.01 -14.61
C VAL A 224 25.35 -1.77 -13.58
N GLN A 225 26.61 -2.03 -13.93
CA GLN A 225 27.74 -1.80 -13.02
C GLN A 225 27.88 -0.33 -12.61
N ALA A 226 27.68 0.59 -13.55
CA ALA A 226 27.72 2.02 -13.26
C ALA A 226 26.59 2.49 -12.32
N LEU A 227 25.37 1.95 -12.48
CA LEU A 227 24.23 2.24 -11.61
C LEU A 227 24.43 1.67 -10.20
N GLU A 228 24.94 0.44 -10.08
CA GLU A 228 25.20 -0.20 -8.79
C GLU A 228 26.37 0.46 -8.03
N ALA A 229 27.39 0.95 -8.76
CA ALA A 229 28.51 1.65 -8.16
C ALA A 229 28.23 3.14 -7.87
N ALA A 230 27.20 3.72 -8.47
CA ALA A 230 26.89 5.13 -8.28
C ALA A 230 26.37 5.37 -6.84
N PRO A 231 26.97 6.30 -6.07
CA PRO A 231 26.59 6.51 -4.69
C PRO A 231 25.13 7.02 -4.58
N LEU A 232 24.39 6.38 -3.70
CA LEU A 232 23.09 6.88 -3.23
C LEU A 232 23.27 7.58 -1.88
N PRO A 233 22.39 8.54 -1.52
CA PRO A 233 22.41 9.15 -0.20
C PRO A 233 22.32 8.12 0.92
N GLY A 234 22.96 8.38 2.04
CA GLY A 234 22.77 7.60 3.26
C GLY A 234 21.34 7.72 3.82
N PRO A 235 21.00 6.94 4.86
CA PRO A 235 19.71 7.06 5.50
C PRO A 235 19.59 8.41 6.23
N ASP A 236 18.48 9.13 6.00
CA ASP A 236 18.08 10.23 6.87
C ASP A 236 17.79 9.68 8.28
N PRO A 237 18.44 10.19 9.35
CA PRO A 237 18.22 9.72 10.70
C PRO A 237 16.75 9.81 11.15
N ALA A 238 16.02 10.82 10.69
CA ALA A 238 14.61 11.00 11.01
C ALA A 238 13.72 10.00 10.26
N PHE A 239 14.08 9.59 9.05
CA PHE A 239 13.34 8.63 8.24
C PHE A 239 13.77 7.16 8.51
N GLY A 240 15.05 6.94 8.80
CA GLY A 240 15.60 5.66 9.22
C GLY A 240 15.83 4.64 8.09
N LEU A 241 15.54 4.97 6.84
CA LEU A 241 15.75 4.09 5.67
C LEU A 241 16.50 4.82 4.56
N ALA A 242 17.49 4.17 3.96
CA ALA A 242 18.20 4.67 2.78
C ALA A 242 17.41 4.43 1.49
N PRO A 243 17.63 5.22 0.42
CA PRO A 243 17.18 4.88 -0.92
C PRO A 243 17.84 3.58 -1.39
N ARG A 244 17.19 2.91 -2.35
CA ARG A 244 17.67 1.63 -2.86
C ARG A 244 17.36 1.48 -4.34
N LEU A 245 18.38 1.13 -5.13
CA LEU A 245 18.24 0.69 -6.51
C LEU A 245 18.02 -0.83 -6.57
N THR A 246 17.13 -1.27 -7.43
CA THR A 246 16.97 -2.68 -7.80
C THR A 246 16.77 -2.79 -9.31
N LEU A 247 17.56 -3.59 -9.97
CA LEU A 247 17.34 -3.98 -11.35
C LEU A 247 16.34 -5.14 -11.35
N THR A 248 15.20 -4.96 -11.98
CA THR A 248 14.07 -5.88 -11.92
C THR A 248 13.86 -6.67 -13.20
N GLY A 249 14.64 -6.38 -14.25
CA GLY A 249 14.60 -7.14 -15.48
C GLY A 249 15.64 -6.69 -16.49
N ILE A 250 16.01 -7.60 -17.37
CA ILE A 250 16.87 -7.38 -18.54
C ILE A 250 16.33 -8.20 -19.70
N GLU A 251 16.16 -7.57 -20.86
CA GLU A 251 15.71 -8.22 -22.10
C GLU A 251 16.61 -7.78 -23.26
N ALA A 252 17.13 -8.74 -24.03
CA ALA A 252 18.00 -8.44 -25.17
C ALA A 252 18.04 -9.61 -26.16
N GLY A 253 18.34 -9.27 -27.43
CA GLY A 253 18.49 -10.25 -28.53
C GLY A 253 17.15 -10.79 -29.01
N ASP A 254 17.23 -11.56 -30.11
CA ASP A 254 16.10 -12.21 -30.78
C ASP A 254 16.12 -13.75 -30.68
N GLY A 255 17.04 -14.29 -29.84
CA GLY A 255 17.28 -15.73 -29.69
C GLY A 255 18.26 -16.33 -30.71
N GLY A 256 18.73 -15.54 -31.67
CA GLY A 256 19.74 -15.99 -32.66
C GLY A 256 21.17 -15.84 -32.19
N TYR A 257 22.09 -16.65 -32.74
CA TYR A 257 23.51 -16.64 -32.36
C TYR A 257 24.40 -15.84 -33.34
N SER A 258 23.89 -15.53 -34.53
CA SER A 258 24.69 -14.94 -35.61
C SER A 258 24.67 -13.41 -35.67
N GLN A 259 23.87 -12.74 -34.81
CA GLN A 259 23.72 -11.31 -34.78
C GLN A 259 24.26 -10.69 -33.48
N VAL A 260 24.98 -9.58 -33.58
CA VAL A 260 25.31 -8.71 -32.44
C VAL A 260 24.05 -7.96 -32.08
N PRO A 261 23.51 -8.08 -30.83
CA PRO A 261 22.30 -7.36 -30.41
C PRO A 261 22.49 -5.84 -30.43
N ASP A 262 21.57 -5.12 -31.05
CA ASP A 262 21.57 -3.68 -31.15
C ASP A 262 20.61 -3.01 -30.16
N ARG A 263 19.89 -3.80 -29.37
CA ARG A 263 19.00 -3.33 -28.31
C ARG A 263 19.05 -4.21 -27.07
N CYS A 264 19.06 -3.55 -25.90
CA CYS A 264 18.85 -4.19 -24.61
C CYS A 264 17.96 -3.27 -23.75
N GLU A 265 16.93 -3.82 -23.14
CA GLU A 265 16.07 -3.09 -22.21
C GLU A 265 16.36 -3.52 -20.77
N LEU A 266 16.58 -2.56 -19.88
CA LEU A 266 16.67 -2.78 -18.43
C LEU A 266 15.43 -2.21 -17.75
N ARG A 267 14.92 -2.91 -16.73
CA ARG A 267 13.85 -2.42 -15.84
C ARG A 267 14.44 -2.10 -14.48
N VAL A 268 14.10 -0.93 -13.97
CA VAL A 268 14.67 -0.37 -12.73
C VAL A 268 13.55 0.04 -11.78
N ASP A 269 13.69 -0.36 -10.50
CA ASP A 269 12.92 0.15 -9.37
C ASP A 269 13.87 0.89 -8.42
N LEU A 270 13.65 2.19 -8.23
CA LEU A 270 14.45 3.04 -7.34
C LEU A 270 13.58 3.49 -6.17
N ARG A 271 13.92 3.06 -4.96
CA ARG A 271 13.22 3.45 -3.73
C ARG A 271 13.68 4.82 -3.28
N LEU A 272 12.69 5.71 -3.07
CA LEU A 272 12.89 7.12 -2.71
C LEU A 272 12.78 7.33 -1.19
N THR A 273 13.42 8.39 -0.72
CA THR A 273 13.30 8.91 0.65
C THR A 273 12.95 10.40 0.60
N PRO A 274 12.57 11.05 1.69
CA PRO A 274 12.31 12.49 1.69
C PRO A 274 13.50 13.32 1.17
N ASP A 275 14.73 12.89 1.47
CA ASP A 275 15.97 13.56 1.05
C ASP A 275 16.49 13.10 -0.31
N PHE A 276 15.84 12.10 -0.92
CA PHE A 276 16.12 11.62 -2.27
C PHE A 276 14.81 11.56 -3.05
N THR A 277 14.36 12.73 -3.45
CA THR A 277 13.10 12.96 -4.13
C THR A 277 13.07 12.42 -5.56
N ASP A 278 11.89 12.38 -6.18
CA ASP A 278 11.72 12.00 -7.59
C ASP A 278 12.64 12.82 -8.52
N ALA A 279 12.72 14.13 -8.33
CA ALA A 279 13.57 15.00 -9.14
C ALA A 279 15.06 14.66 -8.99
N GLN A 280 15.54 14.46 -7.76
CA GLN A 280 16.93 14.09 -7.49
C GLN A 280 17.26 12.69 -8.02
N ALA A 281 16.32 11.76 -7.93
CA ALA A 281 16.50 10.40 -8.45
C ALA A 281 16.59 10.37 -9.98
N ARG A 282 15.73 11.16 -10.67
CA ARG A 282 15.80 11.33 -12.13
C ARG A 282 17.11 11.94 -12.56
N ASP A 283 17.57 12.97 -11.88
CA ASP A 283 18.82 13.64 -12.16
C ASP A 283 20.03 12.71 -11.90
N TRP A 284 20.03 11.96 -10.79
CA TRP A 284 21.03 10.96 -10.48
C TRP A 284 21.12 9.89 -11.59
N MET A 285 20.00 9.38 -12.06
CA MET A 285 19.95 8.36 -13.11
C MET A 285 20.43 8.93 -14.46
N ARG A 286 19.97 10.13 -14.85
CA ARG A 286 20.42 10.80 -16.07
C ARG A 286 21.93 10.99 -16.07
N ARG A 287 22.50 11.57 -15.01
CA ARG A 287 23.97 11.74 -14.88
C ARG A 287 24.74 10.44 -15.00
N THR A 288 24.20 9.33 -14.49
CA THR A 288 24.87 8.03 -14.59
C THR A 288 24.83 7.48 -16.01
N VAL A 289 23.69 7.61 -16.70
CA VAL A 289 23.51 7.25 -18.10
C VAL A 289 24.40 8.11 -19.01
N ASP A 290 24.37 9.43 -18.84
CA ASP A 290 25.12 10.38 -19.68
C ASP A 290 26.63 10.16 -19.58
N ARG A 291 27.14 9.85 -18.40
CA ARG A 291 28.58 9.51 -18.22
C ARG A 291 28.99 8.26 -18.99
N LEU A 292 28.12 7.24 -19.03
CA LEU A 292 28.39 6.04 -19.81
C LEU A 292 28.33 6.33 -21.32
N ASP A 293 27.31 7.08 -21.77
CA ASP A 293 27.09 7.38 -23.17
C ASP A 293 28.16 8.32 -23.73
N ALA A 294 28.71 9.24 -22.93
CA ALA A 294 29.84 10.12 -23.32
C ALA A 294 31.08 9.33 -23.73
N GLY A 295 31.29 8.13 -23.19
CA GLY A 295 32.35 7.22 -23.61
C GLY A 295 32.05 6.41 -24.88
N CYS A 296 30.85 6.55 -25.46
CA CYS A 296 30.43 5.77 -26.63
C CYS A 296 30.64 6.52 -27.93
N ALA A 297 31.69 6.13 -28.68
CA ALA A 297 32.07 6.79 -29.95
C ALA A 297 31.00 6.69 -31.07
N SER A 298 29.98 5.85 -30.92
CA SER A 298 28.95 5.61 -31.95
C SER A 298 27.76 6.60 -31.87
N GLY A 299 27.68 7.43 -30.84
CA GLY A 299 26.53 8.33 -30.63
C GLY A 299 25.21 7.60 -30.29
N ALA A 300 25.24 6.29 -30.03
CA ALA A 300 24.05 5.53 -29.63
C ALA A 300 23.65 5.86 -28.19
N ALA A 301 22.77 6.83 -28.02
CA ALA A 301 22.31 7.27 -26.70
C ALA A 301 21.37 6.25 -26.05
N THR A 302 21.48 6.10 -24.72
CA THR A 302 20.55 5.32 -23.92
C THR A 302 19.28 6.12 -23.66
N THR A 303 18.12 5.53 -23.91
CA THR A 303 16.82 6.17 -23.63
C THR A 303 16.33 5.83 -22.23
N ILE A 304 15.67 6.79 -21.55
CA ILE A 304 15.05 6.60 -20.24
C ILE A 304 13.55 6.87 -20.39
N ALA A 305 12.75 5.83 -20.22
CA ALA A 305 11.29 5.93 -20.18
C ALA A 305 10.81 5.72 -18.74
N TRP A 306 10.32 6.80 -18.12
CA TRP A 306 9.75 6.76 -16.78
C TRP A 306 8.37 6.13 -16.83
N THR A 307 8.06 5.17 -15.96
CA THR A 307 6.80 4.40 -16.03
C THR A 307 5.85 4.70 -14.89
N ALA A 308 6.34 4.81 -13.67
CA ALA A 308 5.54 5.10 -12.49
C ALA A 308 6.40 5.68 -11.37
N GLY A 309 5.80 6.42 -10.45
CA GLY A 309 6.48 6.95 -9.27
C GLY A 309 5.50 7.51 -8.24
N TRP A 310 5.84 7.35 -6.98
CA TRP A 310 5.18 7.97 -5.84
C TRP A 310 6.23 8.54 -4.89
N PRO A 311 6.03 9.72 -4.29
CA PRO A 311 6.98 10.31 -3.35
C PRO A 311 7.07 9.46 -2.06
N ALA A 312 8.19 9.57 -1.35
CA ALA A 312 8.25 9.12 0.03
C ALA A 312 7.41 10.03 0.92
N TYR A 313 6.92 9.51 2.04
CA TYR A 313 6.15 10.30 2.99
C TYR A 313 6.43 9.90 4.44
N ARG A 314 6.15 10.81 5.36
CA ARG A 314 6.11 10.55 6.79
C ARG A 314 5.09 11.47 7.47
N VAL A 315 4.23 10.89 8.29
CA VAL A 315 3.33 11.60 9.20
C VAL A 315 4.09 11.90 10.49
N PRO A 316 4.10 13.13 10.99
CA PRO A 316 4.78 13.50 12.24
C PRO A 316 4.25 12.74 13.46
N ASP A 317 5.11 12.45 14.42
CA ASP A 317 4.72 11.76 15.67
C ASP A 317 3.70 12.54 16.51
N ALA A 318 3.61 13.86 16.32
CA ALA A 318 2.60 14.72 16.95
C ALA A 318 1.20 14.62 16.32
N ASN A 319 1.03 13.86 15.22
CA ASN A 319 -0.27 13.70 14.59
C ASN A 319 -1.27 13.04 15.55
N PRO A 320 -2.53 13.51 15.62
CA PRO A 320 -3.56 12.97 16.53
C PRO A 320 -3.78 11.46 16.39
N MET A 321 -3.73 10.90 15.16
CA MET A 321 -3.88 9.45 14.95
C MET A 321 -2.72 8.66 15.60
N VAL A 322 -1.48 9.15 15.49
CA VAL A 322 -0.31 8.53 16.13
C VAL A 322 -0.46 8.57 17.64
N ALA A 323 -0.84 9.72 18.20
CA ALA A 323 -1.05 9.89 19.64
C ALA A 323 -2.16 8.97 20.16
N ALA A 324 -3.28 8.86 19.43
CA ALA A 324 -4.41 7.99 19.79
C ALA A 324 -4.01 6.51 19.79
N LEU A 325 -3.33 6.03 18.73
CA LEU A 325 -2.86 4.64 18.66
C LEU A 325 -1.82 4.31 19.73
N ARG A 326 -0.89 5.22 20.02
CA ARG A 326 0.10 5.04 21.11
C ARG A 326 -0.56 4.98 22.49
N ALA A 327 -1.58 5.82 22.74
CA ALA A 327 -2.33 5.78 23.99
C ALA A 327 -3.14 4.48 24.12
N ALA A 328 -3.84 4.07 23.06
CA ALA A 328 -4.61 2.84 23.02
C ALA A 328 -3.73 1.59 23.17
N SER A 329 -2.57 1.55 22.48
CA SER A 329 -1.63 0.43 22.62
C SER A 329 -1.04 0.35 24.02
N ARG A 330 -0.78 1.48 24.68
CA ARG A 330 -0.34 1.48 26.08
C ARG A 330 -1.40 0.91 27.01
N ALA A 331 -2.67 1.26 26.79
CA ALA A 331 -3.78 0.76 27.59
C ALA A 331 -3.98 -0.76 27.43
N GLU A 332 -3.90 -1.27 26.19
CA GLU A 332 -4.16 -2.68 25.87
C GLU A 332 -2.94 -3.58 26.13
N LEU A 333 -1.73 -3.15 25.71
CA LEU A 333 -0.52 -3.98 25.73
C LEU A 333 0.42 -3.66 26.90
N GLY A 334 0.08 -2.70 27.76
CA GLY A 334 0.97 -2.23 28.83
C GLY A 334 2.17 -1.39 28.34
N ARG A 335 2.34 -1.20 27.01
CA ARG A 335 3.42 -0.42 26.40
C ARG A 335 2.92 0.39 25.21
N ALA A 336 3.44 1.60 25.06
CA ALA A 336 3.22 2.38 23.86
C ALA A 336 4.05 1.79 22.70
N LEU A 337 3.42 1.63 21.54
CA LEU A 337 4.13 1.16 20.35
C LEU A 337 5.09 2.25 19.81
N PRO A 338 6.29 1.86 19.35
CA PRO A 338 7.17 2.78 18.64
C PRO A 338 6.60 3.13 17.27
N THR A 339 7.02 4.28 16.73
CA THR A 339 6.76 4.63 15.33
C THR A 339 7.85 4.08 14.42
N GLY A 340 7.54 3.91 13.13
CA GLY A 340 8.49 3.45 12.14
C GLY A 340 8.04 3.76 10.72
N VAL A 341 8.90 3.43 9.76
CA VAL A 341 8.66 3.65 8.32
C VAL A 341 8.67 2.31 7.59
N ALA A 342 7.78 2.15 6.61
CA ALA A 342 7.74 0.98 5.75
C ALA A 342 8.80 1.04 4.64
N GLY A 343 9.41 -0.11 4.34
CA GLY A 343 10.28 -0.26 3.18
C GLY A 343 9.52 -0.22 1.84
N PRO A 344 8.43 -0.97 1.68
CA PRO A 344 7.53 -0.87 0.53
C PRO A 344 6.77 0.47 0.49
N SER A 345 6.34 0.84 -0.72
CA SER A 345 5.37 1.93 -0.92
C SER A 345 3.95 1.39 -0.74
N ASN A 346 3.01 2.29 -0.46
CA ASN A 346 1.61 1.98 -0.19
C ASN A 346 0.71 3.17 -0.57
N ILE A 347 -0.58 3.05 -0.36
CA ILE A 347 -1.56 4.11 -0.65
C ILE A 347 -1.21 5.44 0.05
N GLY A 348 -0.56 5.40 1.22
CA GLY A 348 -0.12 6.62 1.91
C GLY A 348 0.82 7.50 1.10
N ASN A 349 1.60 6.93 0.17
CA ASN A 349 2.43 7.71 -0.76
C ASN A 349 1.59 8.58 -1.70
N TYR A 350 0.47 8.06 -2.21
CA TYR A 350 -0.48 8.80 -3.02
C TYR A 350 -1.23 9.83 -2.19
N LEU A 351 -1.74 9.44 -1.02
CA LEU A 351 -2.51 10.33 -0.12
C LEU A 351 -1.69 11.53 0.35
N HIS A 352 -0.38 11.34 0.57
CA HIS A 352 0.52 12.43 0.90
C HIS A 352 0.53 13.53 -0.17
N GLY A 353 0.49 13.16 -1.45
CA GLY A 353 0.35 14.11 -2.55
C GLY A 353 -0.95 14.91 -2.54
N LEU A 354 -2.00 14.39 -1.90
CA LEU A 354 -3.29 15.06 -1.70
C LEU A 354 -3.35 15.86 -0.38
N GLY A 355 -2.29 15.87 0.42
CA GLY A 355 -2.27 16.49 1.74
C GLY A 355 -3.07 15.73 2.81
N VAL A 356 -3.44 14.46 2.55
CA VAL A 356 -4.18 13.61 3.49
C VAL A 356 -3.20 12.77 4.31
N PRO A 357 -3.13 12.93 5.65
CA PRO A 357 -2.28 12.11 6.50
C PRO A 357 -2.73 10.65 6.48
N ALA A 358 -1.79 9.70 6.29
CA ALA A 358 -2.08 8.28 6.30
C ALA A 358 -1.09 7.51 7.17
N LEU A 359 -1.60 6.65 8.05
CA LEU A 359 -0.81 5.69 8.80
C LEU A 359 -0.95 4.31 8.15
N CYS A 360 0.20 3.75 7.75
CA CYS A 360 0.26 2.51 6.99
C CYS A 360 0.72 1.38 7.90
N GLY A 361 -0.22 0.74 8.60
CA GLY A 361 0.12 -0.41 9.43
C GLY A 361 0.38 -0.03 10.90
N PHE A 362 -0.45 -0.40 11.64
CA PHE A 362 -0.58 -1.19 12.83
C PHE A 362 -1.73 -2.15 12.52
N GLY A 363 -1.53 -3.45 12.66
CA GLY A 363 -2.57 -4.40 12.26
C GLY A 363 -2.31 -5.81 12.79
N LEU A 364 -2.98 -6.77 12.21
CA LEU A 364 -2.88 -8.17 12.61
C LEU A 364 -1.46 -8.71 12.45
N ARG A 365 -1.06 -9.65 13.30
CA ARG A 365 0.21 -10.34 13.15
C ARG A 365 0.14 -11.30 11.97
N GLY A 366 0.86 -10.97 10.89
CA GLY A 366 0.91 -11.74 9.66
C GLY A 366 2.30 -12.27 9.36
N GLU A 367 2.35 -13.35 8.61
CA GLU A 367 3.58 -13.98 8.13
C GLU A 367 3.46 -14.31 6.64
N ASN A 368 4.60 -14.44 5.97
CA ASN A 368 4.72 -14.84 4.56
C ASN A 368 3.91 -13.95 3.59
N ILE A 369 3.87 -12.66 3.84
CA ILE A 369 3.20 -11.69 2.97
C ILE A 369 3.80 -11.77 1.56
N HIS A 370 2.95 -11.90 0.53
CA HIS A 370 3.30 -12.14 -0.87
C HIS A 370 4.07 -13.45 -1.16
N ALA A 371 4.35 -14.26 -0.15
CA ALA A 371 4.96 -15.58 -0.30
C ALA A 371 3.91 -16.71 -0.18
N ALA A 372 4.32 -17.95 -0.38
CA ALA A 372 3.49 -19.12 -0.09
C ALA A 372 3.22 -19.22 1.42
N ASP A 373 2.15 -19.91 1.79
CA ASP A 373 1.72 -20.10 3.19
C ASP A 373 1.49 -18.79 3.96
N GLU A 374 1.00 -17.76 3.27
CA GLU A 374 0.55 -16.52 3.89
C GLU A 374 -0.51 -16.82 4.95
N ARG A 375 -0.36 -16.19 6.13
CA ARG A 375 -1.25 -16.44 7.27
C ARG A 375 -1.31 -15.29 8.25
N ILE A 376 -2.39 -15.23 9.05
CA ILE A 376 -2.51 -14.34 10.21
C ILE A 376 -2.71 -15.12 11.49
N ALA A 377 -2.18 -14.59 12.58
CA ALA A 377 -2.36 -15.14 13.92
C ALA A 377 -3.70 -14.69 14.51
N LEU A 378 -4.57 -15.64 14.84
CA LEU A 378 -5.91 -15.36 15.35
C LEU A 378 -5.90 -14.67 16.72
N ASP A 379 -4.91 -14.93 17.57
CA ASP A 379 -4.75 -14.28 18.86
C ASP A 379 -4.49 -12.78 18.78
N SER A 380 -4.04 -12.27 17.61
CA SER A 380 -3.82 -10.85 17.39
C SER A 380 -5.12 -10.06 17.12
N ILE A 381 -6.21 -10.72 16.73
CA ILE A 381 -7.48 -10.07 16.38
C ILE A 381 -8.04 -9.26 17.56
N GLY A 382 -8.14 -9.87 18.71
CA GLY A 382 -8.69 -9.22 19.89
C GLY A 382 -7.96 -7.94 20.31
N PRO A 383 -6.65 -8.02 20.59
CA PRO A 383 -5.87 -6.83 20.96
C PRO A 383 -5.89 -5.74 19.88
N VAL A 384 -5.71 -6.08 18.60
CA VAL A 384 -5.70 -5.10 17.50
C VAL A 384 -7.06 -4.42 17.37
N TYR A 385 -8.16 -5.17 17.46
CA TYR A 385 -9.51 -4.62 17.42
C TYR A 385 -9.74 -3.61 18.56
N ARG A 386 -9.38 -3.97 19.81
CA ARG A 386 -9.55 -3.07 20.97
C ARG A 386 -8.69 -1.82 20.86
N ILE A 387 -7.45 -1.94 20.36
CA ILE A 387 -6.58 -0.78 20.14
C ILE A 387 -7.18 0.17 19.10
N TYR A 388 -7.64 -0.32 17.95
CA TYR A 388 -8.27 0.52 16.95
C TYR A 388 -9.55 1.16 17.49
N ARG A 389 -10.41 0.40 18.16
CA ARG A 389 -11.64 0.92 18.75
C ARG A 389 -11.39 2.03 19.78
N ASP A 390 -10.42 1.83 20.70
CA ASP A 390 -10.05 2.85 21.68
C ASP A 390 -9.41 4.07 21.01
N ALA A 391 -8.52 3.87 20.03
CA ALA A 391 -7.89 4.97 19.29
C ALA A 391 -8.95 5.82 18.55
N LEU A 392 -9.90 5.17 17.87
CA LEU A 392 -10.99 5.86 17.18
C LEU A 392 -11.90 6.60 18.16
N ARG A 393 -12.27 6.00 19.30
CA ARG A 393 -13.05 6.69 20.35
C ARG A 393 -12.33 7.91 20.93
N ARG A 394 -11.00 7.90 21.02
CA ARG A 394 -10.20 9.07 21.43
C ARG A 394 -10.22 10.16 20.37
N LEU A 395 -10.06 9.79 19.10
CA LEU A 395 -10.10 10.72 17.97
C LEU A 395 -11.46 11.39 17.81
N HIS A 396 -12.52 10.61 17.93
CA HIS A 396 -13.90 11.05 17.71
C HIS A 396 -14.64 11.47 19.00
N ARG A 397 -13.88 11.66 20.09
CA ARG A 397 -14.47 12.09 21.36
C ARG A 397 -15.12 13.47 21.21
N PRO A 398 -16.41 13.62 21.54
CA PRO A 398 -17.05 14.92 21.52
C PRO A 398 -16.32 15.90 22.42
N ALA A 399 -16.13 17.14 21.95
CA ALA A 399 -15.57 18.20 22.78
C ALA A 399 -16.40 18.40 24.03
N SER A 400 -15.76 18.58 25.17
CA SER A 400 -16.45 18.89 26.42
C SER A 400 -17.07 20.31 26.35
N PRO A 401 -18.15 20.59 27.10
CA PRO A 401 -18.75 21.94 27.16
C PRO A 401 -17.70 23.03 27.48
N ALA A 402 -16.70 22.73 28.31
CA ALA A 402 -15.62 23.66 28.65
C ALA A 402 -14.69 23.95 27.45
N GLN A 403 -14.39 22.94 26.64
CA GLN A 403 -13.58 23.10 25.42
C GLN A 403 -14.32 23.92 24.35
N LEU A 404 -15.63 23.70 24.21
CA LEU A 404 -16.47 24.50 23.29
C LEU A 404 -16.56 25.97 23.74
N ALA A 405 -16.64 26.24 25.04
CA ALA A 405 -16.64 27.59 25.57
C ALA A 405 -15.32 28.33 25.35
N MET A 406 -14.18 27.65 25.47
CA MET A 406 -12.86 28.24 25.20
C MET A 406 -12.62 28.53 23.71
N ALA A 407 -13.15 27.72 22.80
CA ALA A 407 -13.07 27.94 21.35
C ALA A 407 -13.98 29.07 20.84
N ALA A 408 -14.99 29.44 21.60
CA ALA A 408 -15.94 30.52 21.29
C ALA A 408 -15.52 31.90 21.82
N THR A 409 -14.38 31.99 22.52
CA THR A 409 -13.85 33.26 23.01
C THR A 409 -12.86 33.81 21.98
N PRO A 410 -13.11 34.99 21.35
CA PRO A 410 -12.28 35.56 20.27
C PRO A 410 -10.89 36.00 20.75
#